data_8143df376f2a4d3b38583fc7df670db9
#
_entry.id   8143df376f2a4d3b38583fc7df670db9
#
_cell.length_a   1.000
_cell.length_b   1.000
_cell.length_c   1.000
_cell.angle_alpha   90.00
_cell.angle_beta   90.00
_cell.angle_gamma   90.00
#
_symmetry.space_group_name_H-M   'P 1'
#
loop_
_entity.id
_entity.type
_entity.pdbx_description
1 polymer ?
#
loop_
_entity_poly.entity_id
_entity_poly.type
_entity_poly.pdbx_seq_one_letter_code
_entity_poly.pdbx_strand_id
1 'polypeptide(L)'
;MQPPAPKAGKRILLERVGPLWRRLSFSWKVTFRNIFRYKRRLVMTCVGIAGCTALLLTGLGLQNSINDIIDVQYGELVDYNVVISEKDDAADDESEAAAALLGDAEKLPVAVRATDTSMIAQGADGTEAMTAIVAPSDPEAFKELWRFRTREGHDEVGLTDAGAIVTEKLATKLGLSVGDAIVFAEQDDLGNATATTYSVPVTGIIENYIGDFAFMTPETYERTFGEEADN
;
A
#
# COMPACT_ATOMS: atom_id res chain seq x y z
N MET A 1 -61.25 35.39 22.10
CA MET A 1 -60.36 34.26 22.37
C MET A 1 -58.99 34.82 22.77
N GLN A 2 -58.57 34.67 24.04
CA GLN A 2 -57.23 35.10 24.46
C GLN A 2 -56.20 34.07 24.00
N PRO A 3 -55.07 34.50 23.43
CA PRO A 3 -53.99 33.55 23.08
C PRO A 3 -53.44 32.91 24.35
N PRO A 4 -53.13 31.58 24.30
CA PRO A 4 -52.59 30.87 25.46
C PRO A 4 -51.27 31.47 25.92
N ALA A 5 -51.12 31.63 27.23
CA ALA A 5 -49.92 32.23 27.83
C ALA A 5 -48.65 31.49 27.38
N PRO A 6 -47.57 32.21 27.07
CA PRO A 6 -46.31 31.58 26.62
C PRO A 6 -45.75 30.67 27.71
N LYS A 7 -45.51 29.39 27.37
CA LYS A 7 -44.93 28.42 28.30
C LYS A 7 -43.53 28.84 28.73
N ALA A 8 -43.33 28.92 30.04
CA ALA A 8 -42.01 29.23 30.61
C ALA A 8 -40.95 28.27 30.09
N GLY A 9 -39.85 28.78 29.54
CA GLY A 9 -38.78 28.01 28.95
C GLY A 9 -38.10 27.08 29.95
N LYS A 10 -37.92 25.82 29.59
CA LYS A 10 -37.12 24.86 30.41
C LYS A 10 -35.68 25.33 30.53
N ARG A 11 -35.08 25.17 31.72
CA ARG A 11 -33.66 25.47 31.96
C ARG A 11 -32.77 24.64 30.99
N ILE A 12 -31.79 25.30 30.34
CA ILE A 12 -30.84 24.67 29.44
C ILE A 12 -29.68 24.06 30.23
N LEU A 13 -29.04 23.04 29.68
CA LEU A 13 -27.90 22.34 30.31
C LEU A 13 -26.74 23.28 30.68
N LEU A 14 -26.49 24.34 29.90
CA LEU A 14 -25.47 25.35 30.21
C LEU A 14 -25.79 26.15 31.51
N GLU A 15 -27.05 26.29 31.89
CA GLU A 15 -27.45 26.97 33.14
C GLU A 15 -27.07 26.13 34.37
N ARG A 16 -26.79 24.84 34.24
CA ARG A 16 -26.31 23.98 35.32
C ARG A 16 -24.84 24.22 35.66
N VAL A 17 -24.03 24.74 34.70
CA VAL A 17 -22.63 25.10 34.93
C VAL A 17 -22.57 26.55 35.43
N GLY A 18 -22.89 26.78 36.71
CA GLY A 18 -23.01 28.07 37.34
C GLY A 18 -21.86 29.06 37.13
N PRO A 19 -20.57 28.66 37.28
CA PRO A 19 -19.46 29.60 37.13
C PRO A 19 -19.29 30.10 35.69
N LEU A 20 -19.54 29.24 34.69
CA LEU A 20 -19.46 29.60 33.27
C LEU A 20 -20.63 30.54 32.87
N TRP A 21 -21.86 30.22 33.36
CA TRP A 21 -23.06 31.02 33.08
C TRP A 21 -22.99 32.42 33.68
N ARG A 22 -22.35 32.61 34.83
CA ARG A 22 -22.17 33.92 35.46
C ARG A 22 -21.26 34.87 34.68
N ARG A 23 -20.26 34.34 33.99
CA ARG A 23 -19.28 35.10 33.19
C ARG A 23 -19.81 35.52 31.82
N LEU A 24 -20.93 34.94 31.35
CA LEU A 24 -21.53 35.29 30.04
C LEU A 24 -22.30 36.60 30.12
N SER A 25 -22.13 37.46 29.12
CA SER A 25 -22.94 38.68 28.95
C SER A 25 -24.41 38.36 28.67
N PHE A 26 -25.30 39.32 28.87
CA PHE A 26 -26.73 39.14 28.63
C PHE A 26 -27.02 38.68 27.19
N SER A 27 -26.34 39.23 26.22
CA SER A 27 -26.52 38.93 24.81
C SER A 27 -26.20 37.42 24.53
N TRP A 28 -25.10 36.90 25.07
CA TRP A 28 -24.75 35.47 24.94
C TRP A 28 -25.78 34.57 25.63
N LYS A 29 -26.31 34.94 26.78
CA LYS A 29 -27.34 34.16 27.48
C LYS A 29 -28.61 34.02 26.66
N VAL A 30 -29.04 35.12 25.99
CA VAL A 30 -30.21 35.12 25.12
C VAL A 30 -29.93 34.24 23.86
N THR A 31 -28.77 34.39 23.26
CA THR A 31 -28.35 33.60 22.09
C THR A 31 -28.37 32.11 22.39
N PHE A 32 -27.75 31.68 23.47
CA PHE A 32 -27.75 30.25 23.85
C PHE A 32 -29.15 29.72 24.15
N ARG A 33 -30.01 30.51 24.83
CA ARG A 33 -31.41 30.13 25.04
C ARG A 33 -32.17 29.93 23.73
N ASN A 34 -31.99 30.83 22.77
CA ASN A 34 -32.61 30.70 21.46
C ASN A 34 -32.09 29.49 20.67
N ILE A 35 -30.82 29.27 20.67
CA ILE A 35 -30.19 28.11 20.00
C ILE A 35 -30.75 26.80 20.57
N PHE A 36 -30.75 26.64 21.90
CA PHE A 36 -31.26 25.42 22.55
C PHE A 36 -32.79 25.28 22.50
N ARG A 37 -33.51 26.35 22.24
CA ARG A 37 -34.95 26.31 22.01
C ARG A 37 -35.30 25.62 20.71
N TYR A 38 -34.48 25.79 19.66
CA TYR A 38 -34.68 25.21 18.33
C TYR A 38 -33.71 24.11 18.02
N LYS A 39 -33.55 23.14 18.93
CA LYS A 39 -32.55 22.04 18.83
C LYS A 39 -32.56 21.30 17.48
N ARG A 40 -33.73 21.01 16.93
CA ARG A 40 -33.83 20.31 15.63
C ARG A 40 -33.18 21.12 14.51
N ARG A 41 -33.39 22.42 14.47
CA ARG A 41 -32.79 23.29 13.45
C ARG A 41 -31.28 23.39 13.62
N LEU A 42 -30.83 23.54 14.87
CA LEU A 42 -29.41 23.54 15.18
C LEU A 42 -28.72 22.23 14.72
N VAL A 43 -29.27 21.07 15.11
CA VAL A 43 -28.72 19.75 14.74
C VAL A 43 -28.71 19.58 13.24
N MET A 44 -29.78 19.90 12.52
CA MET A 44 -29.81 19.80 11.06
C MET A 44 -28.75 20.68 10.38
N THR A 45 -28.57 21.91 10.86
CA THR A 45 -27.54 22.81 10.32
C THR A 45 -26.13 22.29 10.62
N CYS A 46 -25.87 21.84 11.86
CA CYS A 46 -24.58 21.27 12.25
C CYS A 46 -24.26 20.00 11.46
N VAL A 47 -25.22 19.09 11.32
CA VAL A 47 -25.05 17.86 10.53
C VAL A 47 -24.80 18.16 9.05
N GLY A 48 -25.51 19.13 8.47
CA GLY A 48 -25.30 19.55 7.09
C GLY A 48 -23.89 20.11 6.87
N ILE A 49 -23.46 21.06 7.70
CA ILE A 49 -22.10 21.64 7.59
C ILE A 49 -21.04 20.59 7.86
N ALA A 50 -21.19 19.79 8.92
CA ALA A 50 -20.25 18.73 9.25
C ALA A 50 -20.14 17.68 8.13
N GLY A 51 -21.28 17.28 7.54
CA GLY A 51 -21.30 16.36 6.41
C GLY A 51 -20.56 16.88 5.18
N CYS A 52 -20.84 18.12 4.78
CA CYS A 52 -20.11 18.74 3.65
C CYS A 52 -18.61 18.88 3.93
N THR A 53 -18.23 19.29 5.13
CA THR A 53 -16.81 19.42 5.52
C THR A 53 -16.13 18.07 5.56
N ALA A 54 -16.79 17.04 6.08
CA ALA A 54 -16.26 15.67 6.11
C ALA A 54 -16.01 15.12 4.70
N LEU A 55 -16.96 15.33 3.76
CA LEU A 55 -16.78 14.90 2.37
C LEU A 55 -15.61 15.63 1.68
N LEU A 56 -15.49 16.94 1.87
CA LEU A 56 -14.35 17.70 1.34
C LEU A 56 -13.03 17.21 1.92
N LEU A 57 -12.95 17.01 3.23
CA LEU A 57 -11.74 16.54 3.90
C LEU A 57 -11.36 15.13 3.44
N THR A 58 -12.35 14.24 3.32
CA THR A 58 -12.11 12.87 2.82
C THR A 58 -11.61 12.89 1.37
N GLY A 59 -12.24 13.70 0.50
CA GLY A 59 -11.84 13.80 -0.90
C GLY A 59 -10.41 14.34 -1.07
N LEU A 60 -10.08 15.43 -0.39
CA LEU A 60 -8.73 16.00 -0.43
C LEU A 60 -7.69 15.09 0.24
N GLY A 61 -8.05 14.44 1.34
CA GLY A 61 -7.17 13.49 2.03
C GLY A 61 -6.85 12.28 1.16
N LEU A 62 -7.86 11.72 0.48
CA LEU A 62 -7.65 10.61 -0.44
C LEU A 62 -6.77 10.99 -1.63
N GLN A 63 -7.01 12.16 -2.23
CA GLN A 63 -6.17 12.67 -3.33
C GLN A 63 -4.71 12.83 -2.89
N ASN A 64 -4.48 13.43 -1.72
CA ASN A 64 -3.13 13.61 -1.20
C ASN A 64 -2.44 12.26 -0.94
N SER A 65 -3.14 11.30 -0.33
CA SER A 65 -2.61 9.96 -0.07
C SER A 65 -2.23 9.20 -1.36
N ILE A 66 -3.00 9.36 -2.43
CA ILE A 66 -2.67 8.74 -3.72
C ILE A 66 -1.42 9.38 -4.34
N ASN A 67 -1.29 10.71 -4.27
CA ASN A 67 -0.11 11.41 -4.77
C ASN A 67 1.13 11.01 -3.96
N ASP A 68 1.04 10.97 -2.63
CA ASP A 68 2.13 10.56 -1.76
C ASP A 68 2.62 9.12 -2.10
N ILE A 69 1.70 8.19 -2.40
CA ILE A 69 2.06 6.84 -2.83
C ILE A 69 2.90 6.88 -4.12
N ILE A 70 2.49 7.66 -5.11
CA ILE A 70 3.20 7.76 -6.40
C ILE A 70 4.59 8.38 -6.18
N ASP A 71 4.67 9.44 -5.39
CA ASP A 71 5.92 10.15 -5.12
C ASP A 71 6.92 9.25 -4.37
N VAL A 72 6.47 8.46 -3.40
CA VAL A 72 7.34 7.52 -2.69
C VAL A 72 7.70 6.33 -3.58
N GLN A 73 6.71 5.71 -4.26
CA GLN A 73 6.96 4.52 -5.08
C GLN A 73 7.94 4.79 -6.22
N TYR A 74 7.73 5.85 -6.99
CA TYR A 74 8.52 6.15 -8.20
C TYR A 74 9.56 7.28 -8.01
N GLY A 75 9.60 7.92 -6.88
CA GLY A 75 10.59 8.93 -6.55
C GLY A 75 11.64 8.45 -5.56
N GLU A 76 11.31 7.45 -4.71
CA GLU A 76 12.21 6.99 -3.68
C GLU A 76 12.55 5.49 -3.74
N LEU A 77 11.57 4.63 -4.08
CA LEU A 77 11.75 3.18 -4.01
C LEU A 77 12.19 2.58 -5.34
N VAL A 78 11.62 3.04 -6.43
CA VAL A 78 11.82 2.47 -7.78
C VAL A 78 12.39 3.54 -8.70
N ASP A 79 13.55 3.27 -9.27
CA ASP A 79 14.32 4.22 -10.12
C ASP A 79 14.64 3.62 -11.50
N TYR A 80 13.76 2.80 -12.04
CA TYR A 80 13.87 2.35 -13.42
C TYR A 80 12.92 3.11 -14.35
N ASN A 81 13.38 3.39 -15.55
CA ASN A 81 12.59 4.12 -16.57
C ASN A 81 11.90 3.21 -17.58
N VAL A 82 12.44 2.01 -17.79
CA VAL A 82 11.96 1.07 -18.81
C VAL A 82 12.07 -0.35 -18.29
N VAL A 83 11.03 -1.13 -18.51
CA VAL A 83 11.03 -2.59 -18.35
C VAL A 83 10.81 -3.19 -19.75
N ILE A 84 11.67 -4.11 -20.14
CA ILE A 84 11.54 -4.87 -21.39
C ILE A 84 11.23 -6.31 -20.99
N SER A 85 10.07 -6.80 -21.41
CA SER A 85 9.68 -8.20 -21.20
C SER A 85 9.80 -8.93 -22.53
N GLU A 86 10.57 -10.01 -22.54
CA GLU A 86 10.66 -10.92 -23.67
C GLU A 86 9.41 -11.82 -23.69
N LYS A 87 8.90 -12.10 -24.88
CA LYS A 87 7.79 -13.04 -25.05
C LYS A 87 8.34 -14.42 -25.33
N ASP A 88 7.63 -15.45 -24.90
CA ASP A 88 8.02 -16.86 -25.14
C ASP A 88 8.15 -17.22 -26.62
N ASP A 89 7.51 -16.45 -27.51
CA ASP A 89 7.54 -16.61 -28.96
C ASP A 89 8.25 -15.44 -29.68
N ALA A 90 9.12 -14.72 -28.99
CA ALA A 90 9.89 -13.62 -29.57
C ALA A 90 10.74 -14.13 -30.73
N ALA A 91 10.81 -13.36 -31.83
CA ALA A 91 11.65 -13.68 -32.94
C ALA A 91 13.13 -13.44 -32.58
N ASP A 92 14.05 -14.24 -33.16
CA ASP A 92 15.49 -14.15 -32.88
C ASP A 92 16.05 -12.73 -33.05
N ASP A 93 15.50 -11.96 -34.01
CA ASP A 93 15.91 -10.57 -34.26
C ASP A 93 15.42 -9.58 -33.18
N GLU A 94 14.29 -9.88 -32.52
CA GLU A 94 13.77 -9.09 -31.40
C GLU A 94 14.62 -9.33 -30.13
N SER A 95 14.97 -10.56 -29.86
CA SER A 95 15.85 -10.93 -28.74
C SER A 95 17.27 -10.37 -28.92
N GLU A 96 17.80 -10.41 -30.17
CA GLU A 96 19.11 -9.82 -30.50
C GLU A 96 19.08 -8.28 -30.34
N ALA A 97 17.99 -7.64 -30.74
CA ALA A 97 17.82 -6.19 -30.58
C ALA A 97 17.72 -5.78 -29.09
N ALA A 98 17.03 -6.57 -28.27
CA ALA A 98 16.96 -6.35 -26.82
C ALA A 98 18.34 -6.54 -26.16
N ALA A 99 19.08 -7.57 -26.54
CA ALA A 99 20.44 -7.82 -26.05
C ALA A 99 21.40 -6.68 -26.45
N ALA A 100 21.27 -6.15 -27.68
CA ALA A 100 22.08 -5.02 -28.15
C ALA A 100 21.76 -3.72 -27.36
N LEU A 101 20.52 -3.49 -26.98
CA LEU A 101 20.12 -2.35 -26.15
C LEU A 101 20.69 -2.49 -24.72
N LEU A 102 20.62 -3.65 -24.14
CA LEU A 102 21.17 -3.92 -22.78
C LEU A 102 22.70 -3.77 -22.74
N GLY A 103 23.40 -4.04 -23.85
CA GLY A 103 24.84 -3.84 -23.97
C GLY A 103 25.29 -2.39 -24.22
N ASP A 104 24.36 -1.46 -24.48
CA ASP A 104 24.67 -0.05 -24.78
C ASP A 104 24.69 0.78 -23.48
N ALA A 105 25.82 0.79 -22.77
CA ALA A 105 26.01 1.54 -21.52
C ALA A 105 25.88 3.08 -21.68
N GLU A 106 25.92 3.61 -22.91
CA GLU A 106 25.72 5.03 -23.18
C GLU A 106 24.23 5.40 -23.07
N LYS A 107 23.35 4.48 -23.50
CA LYS A 107 21.88 4.66 -23.45
C LYS A 107 21.28 4.15 -22.14
N LEU A 108 21.82 3.05 -21.61
CA LEU A 108 21.34 2.40 -20.40
C LEU A 108 22.50 2.25 -19.40
N PRO A 109 22.76 3.29 -18.59
CA PRO A 109 23.88 3.26 -17.65
C PRO A 109 23.76 2.17 -16.57
N VAL A 110 22.54 1.79 -16.23
CA VAL A 110 22.23 0.65 -15.36
C VAL A 110 21.16 -0.18 -16.06
N ALA A 111 21.47 -1.43 -16.33
CA ALA A 111 20.53 -2.40 -16.89
C ALA A 111 20.76 -3.75 -16.20
N VAL A 112 19.71 -4.33 -15.67
CA VAL A 112 19.77 -5.63 -14.99
C VAL A 112 18.70 -6.53 -15.60
N ARG A 113 19.09 -7.73 -15.96
CA ARG A 113 18.15 -8.79 -16.32
C ARG A 113 17.59 -9.40 -15.04
N ALA A 114 16.36 -9.82 -15.08
CA ALA A 114 15.72 -10.50 -13.98
C ALA A 114 14.70 -11.51 -14.50
N THR A 115 14.69 -12.68 -13.90
CA THR A 115 13.58 -13.61 -14.06
C THR A 115 12.38 -13.05 -13.33
N ASP A 116 11.23 -12.99 -14.01
CA ASP A 116 9.94 -12.57 -13.43
C ASP A 116 8.92 -13.67 -13.67
N THR A 117 8.57 -14.38 -12.61
CA THR A 117 7.61 -15.50 -12.65
C THR A 117 6.42 -15.18 -11.76
N SER A 118 5.21 -15.27 -12.33
CA SER A 118 3.97 -15.07 -11.56
C SER A 118 3.52 -16.37 -10.90
N MET A 119 3.38 -16.37 -9.58
CA MET A 119 2.89 -17.49 -8.78
C MET A 119 1.82 -17.06 -7.79
N ILE A 120 1.14 -18.04 -7.19
CA ILE A 120 0.20 -17.82 -6.11
C ILE A 120 0.92 -18.06 -4.78
N ALA A 121 1.09 -16.98 -4.01
CA ALA A 121 1.58 -17.08 -2.65
C ALA A 121 0.43 -17.44 -1.70
N GLN A 122 0.68 -18.37 -0.78
CA GLN A 122 -0.31 -18.89 0.16
C GLN A 122 0.10 -18.59 1.60
N GLY A 123 -0.87 -18.07 2.37
CA GLY A 123 -0.75 -17.88 3.81
C GLY A 123 -1.16 -19.13 4.60
N ALA A 124 -0.77 -19.19 5.86
CA ALA A 124 -1.08 -20.32 6.75
C ALA A 124 -2.60 -20.53 7.01
N ASP A 125 -3.41 -19.50 6.82
CA ASP A 125 -4.87 -19.51 6.96
C ASP A 125 -5.62 -19.88 5.66
N GLY A 126 -4.87 -20.19 4.57
CA GLY A 126 -5.42 -20.48 3.26
C GLY A 126 -5.73 -19.22 2.43
N THR A 127 -5.30 -18.04 2.87
CA THR A 127 -5.36 -16.82 2.07
C THR A 127 -4.39 -16.92 0.90
N GLU A 128 -4.82 -16.53 -0.30
CA GLU A 128 -4.04 -16.56 -1.52
C GLU A 128 -3.80 -15.15 -2.07
N ALA A 129 -2.62 -14.96 -2.66
CA ALA A 129 -2.25 -13.72 -3.34
C ALA A 129 -1.44 -14.03 -4.58
N MET A 130 -1.84 -13.47 -5.71
CA MET A 130 -0.95 -13.45 -6.88
C MET A 130 0.26 -12.58 -6.56
N THR A 131 1.45 -13.09 -6.84
CA THR A 131 2.71 -12.43 -6.58
C THR A 131 3.67 -12.63 -7.75
N ALA A 132 4.47 -11.63 -8.05
CA ALA A 132 5.58 -11.74 -8.98
C ALA A 132 6.84 -12.10 -8.17
N ILE A 133 7.52 -13.15 -8.60
CA ILE A 133 8.81 -13.57 -8.06
C ILE A 133 9.88 -13.01 -8.98
N VAL A 134 10.75 -12.16 -8.43
CA VAL A 134 11.79 -11.48 -9.18
C VAL A 134 13.15 -11.94 -8.69
N ALA A 135 13.94 -12.53 -9.61
CA ALA A 135 15.31 -12.95 -9.36
C ALA A 135 16.26 -12.16 -10.30
N PRO A 136 16.88 -11.06 -9.83
CA PRO A 136 17.81 -10.27 -10.64
C PRO A 136 19.13 -11.00 -10.83
N SER A 137 19.68 -10.98 -12.04
CA SER A 137 21.00 -11.58 -12.39
C SER A 137 22.16 -10.96 -11.62
N ASP A 138 22.06 -9.66 -11.32
CA ASP A 138 23.00 -8.92 -10.50
C ASP A 138 22.23 -8.22 -9.37
N PRO A 139 22.15 -8.83 -8.17
CA PRO A 139 21.45 -8.27 -7.03
C PRO A 139 22.02 -6.92 -6.54
N GLU A 140 23.32 -6.69 -6.72
CA GLU A 140 23.95 -5.43 -6.29
C GLU A 140 23.61 -4.28 -7.24
N ALA A 141 23.68 -4.51 -8.55
CA ALA A 141 23.24 -3.52 -9.54
C ALA A 141 21.73 -3.27 -9.47
N PHE A 142 20.95 -4.28 -9.12
CA PHE A 142 19.49 -4.15 -8.98
C PHE A 142 19.07 -3.19 -7.85
N LYS A 143 19.88 -3.05 -6.81
CA LYS A 143 19.64 -2.09 -5.72
C LYS A 143 19.64 -0.62 -6.20
N GLU A 144 20.29 -0.32 -7.31
CA GLU A 144 20.24 1.01 -7.92
C GLU A 144 18.88 1.28 -8.58
N LEU A 145 18.20 0.21 -9.03
CA LEU A 145 16.90 0.27 -9.69
C LEU A 145 15.73 0.12 -8.71
N TRP A 146 15.95 -0.59 -7.61
CA TRP A 146 14.92 -0.85 -6.61
C TRP A 146 15.51 -0.86 -5.20
N ARG A 147 15.14 0.13 -4.41
CA ARG A 147 15.63 0.27 -3.03
C ARG A 147 14.85 -0.61 -2.08
N PHE A 148 15.53 -1.58 -1.51
CA PHE A 148 14.98 -2.46 -0.49
C PHE A 148 15.18 -1.83 0.89
N ARG A 149 14.12 -1.30 1.47
CA ARG A 149 14.14 -0.70 2.82
C ARG A 149 12.89 -1.08 3.62
N THR A 150 13.00 -1.03 4.92
CA THR A 150 11.83 -1.14 5.80
C THR A 150 11.02 0.17 5.76
N ARG A 151 9.71 0.07 5.97
CA ARG A 151 8.84 1.27 6.04
C ARG A 151 9.12 2.10 7.29
N GLU A 152 9.31 1.44 8.45
CA GLU A 152 9.68 2.11 9.68
C GLU A 152 11.20 2.12 9.82
N GLY A 153 11.79 3.32 9.93
CA GLY A 153 13.23 3.51 10.08
C GLY A 153 14.00 3.61 8.77
N HIS A 154 13.44 3.16 7.64
CA HIS A 154 14.08 3.15 6.32
C HIS A 154 15.42 2.38 6.31
N ASP A 155 15.50 1.35 7.16
CA ASP A 155 16.69 0.49 7.23
C ASP A 155 16.79 -0.35 5.95
N GLU A 156 17.99 -0.44 5.41
CA GLU A 156 18.26 -1.24 4.21
C GLU A 156 18.07 -2.73 4.49
N VAL A 157 17.40 -3.43 3.57
CA VAL A 157 17.16 -4.87 3.62
C VAL A 157 17.97 -5.54 2.50
N GLY A 158 18.95 -6.35 2.86
CA GLY A 158 19.82 -7.04 1.90
C GLY A 158 19.17 -8.30 1.31
N LEU A 159 19.29 -8.47 -0.01
CA LEU A 159 18.95 -9.73 -0.68
C LEU A 159 20.04 -10.76 -0.38
N THR A 160 19.67 -11.94 0.10
CA THR A 160 20.60 -12.99 0.52
C THR A 160 20.11 -14.37 0.07
N ASP A 161 21.02 -15.34 -0.01
CA ASP A 161 20.70 -16.74 -0.38
C ASP A 161 19.95 -17.51 0.71
N ALA A 162 19.66 -16.87 1.84
CA ALA A 162 18.93 -17.49 2.93
C ALA A 162 17.42 -17.61 2.68
N GLY A 163 16.86 -16.84 1.75
CA GLY A 163 15.43 -16.86 1.43
C GLY A 163 14.98 -15.68 0.58
N ALA A 164 13.70 -15.34 0.69
CA ALA A 164 13.07 -14.29 -0.09
C ALA A 164 12.78 -13.03 0.76
N ILE A 165 12.90 -11.88 0.13
CA ILE A 165 12.35 -10.61 0.63
C ILE A 165 10.95 -10.45 0.04
N VAL A 166 9.98 -10.09 0.85
CA VAL A 166 8.60 -9.88 0.40
C VAL A 166 8.13 -8.45 0.65
N THR A 167 7.19 -7.98 -0.15
CA THR A 167 6.58 -6.66 0.06
C THR A 167 5.67 -6.65 1.29
N GLU A 168 5.62 -5.53 2.02
CA GLU A 168 4.83 -5.37 3.24
C GLU A 168 3.34 -5.71 3.02
N LYS A 169 2.82 -5.32 1.86
CA LYS A 169 1.43 -5.60 1.49
C LYS A 169 1.17 -7.11 1.35
N LEU A 170 2.09 -7.84 0.69
CA LEU A 170 2.02 -9.29 0.56
C LEU A 170 2.13 -9.95 1.95
N ALA A 171 3.12 -9.55 2.74
CA ALA A 171 3.31 -10.07 4.09
C ALA A 171 2.06 -9.86 4.98
N THR A 172 1.49 -8.66 4.96
CA THR A 172 0.27 -8.33 5.72
C THR A 172 -0.92 -9.17 5.26
N LYS A 173 -1.10 -9.34 3.94
CA LYS A 173 -2.20 -10.10 3.36
C LYS A 173 -2.15 -11.58 3.72
N LEU A 174 -0.95 -12.16 3.77
CA LEU A 174 -0.72 -13.57 4.07
C LEU A 174 -0.42 -13.84 5.56
N GLY A 175 -0.35 -12.79 6.40
CA GLY A 175 -0.04 -12.90 7.82
C GLY A 175 1.39 -13.36 8.10
N LEU A 176 2.37 -12.99 7.26
CA LEU A 176 3.77 -13.40 7.35
C LEU A 176 4.61 -12.40 8.12
N SER A 177 5.59 -12.93 8.83
CA SER A 177 6.66 -12.20 9.52
C SER A 177 8.03 -12.67 9.05
N VAL A 178 9.07 -11.89 9.30
CA VAL A 178 10.44 -12.32 9.03
C VAL A 178 10.75 -13.59 9.85
N GLY A 179 11.24 -14.60 9.16
CA GLY A 179 11.52 -15.95 9.70
C GLY A 179 10.42 -16.98 9.41
N ASP A 180 9.23 -16.56 8.99
CA ASP A 180 8.20 -17.47 8.52
C ASP A 180 8.54 -18.02 7.14
N ALA A 181 7.86 -19.10 6.74
CA ALA A 181 7.97 -19.65 5.40
C ALA A 181 6.79 -19.17 4.54
N ILE A 182 7.10 -18.59 3.38
CA ILE A 182 6.11 -18.33 2.33
C ILE A 182 6.00 -19.53 1.41
N VAL A 183 4.81 -19.91 1.02
CA VAL A 183 4.54 -21.02 0.10
C VAL A 183 4.07 -20.44 -1.23
N PHE A 184 4.72 -20.83 -2.32
CA PHE A 184 4.33 -20.48 -3.68
C PHE A 184 3.72 -21.70 -4.37
N ALA A 185 2.61 -21.54 -5.03
CA ALA A 185 1.97 -22.55 -5.88
C ALA A 185 2.02 -22.10 -7.34
N GLU A 186 2.28 -23.04 -8.22
CA GLU A 186 2.13 -22.81 -9.66
C GLU A 186 0.68 -22.50 -10.03
N GLN A 187 0.49 -21.84 -11.15
CA GLN A 187 -0.83 -21.53 -11.69
C GLN A 187 -1.22 -22.50 -12.80
N ASP A 188 -2.50 -22.88 -12.84
CA ASP A 188 -3.09 -23.52 -14.00
C ASP A 188 -3.47 -22.50 -15.08
N ASP A 189 -3.93 -22.97 -16.25
CA ASP A 189 -4.37 -22.12 -17.37
C ASP A 189 -5.54 -21.19 -17.02
N LEU A 190 -6.20 -21.41 -15.90
CA LEU A 190 -7.30 -20.60 -15.39
C LEU A 190 -6.85 -19.63 -14.29
N GLY A 191 -5.58 -19.65 -13.91
CA GLY A 191 -4.99 -18.81 -12.87
C GLY A 191 -5.27 -19.30 -11.45
N ASN A 192 -5.65 -20.58 -11.24
CA ASN A 192 -5.81 -21.16 -9.91
C ASN A 192 -4.52 -21.84 -9.45
N ALA A 193 -4.33 -21.91 -8.12
CA ALA A 193 -3.22 -22.62 -7.53
C ALA A 193 -3.27 -24.13 -7.86
N THR A 194 -2.15 -24.66 -8.30
CA THR A 194 -1.97 -26.11 -8.50
C THR A 194 -1.51 -26.81 -7.22
N ALA A 195 -1.36 -28.13 -7.26
CA ALA A 195 -0.81 -28.90 -6.15
C ALA A 195 0.73 -28.81 -6.03
N THR A 196 1.41 -28.30 -7.06
CA THR A 196 2.85 -28.08 -7.03
C THR A 196 3.15 -26.83 -6.19
N THR A 197 3.86 -27.02 -5.09
CA THR A 197 4.16 -25.94 -4.16
C THR A 197 5.63 -25.89 -3.76
N TYR A 198 6.11 -24.70 -3.52
CA TYR A 198 7.49 -24.42 -3.12
C TYR A 198 7.49 -23.58 -1.85
N SER A 199 8.40 -23.85 -0.93
CA SER A 199 8.48 -23.14 0.35
C SER A 199 9.81 -22.45 0.52
N VAL A 200 9.78 -21.15 0.85
CA VAL A 200 10.97 -20.30 0.99
C VAL A 200 10.88 -19.51 2.29
N PRO A 201 11.96 -19.41 3.10
CA PRO A 201 11.98 -18.53 4.27
C PRO A 201 11.88 -17.05 3.88
N VAL A 202 11.11 -16.27 4.63
CA VAL A 202 11.04 -14.81 4.51
C VAL A 202 12.22 -14.22 5.29
N THR A 203 13.17 -13.61 4.60
CA THR A 203 14.36 -13.00 5.20
C THR A 203 14.21 -11.51 5.46
N GLY A 204 13.26 -10.87 4.78
CA GLY A 204 12.98 -9.45 4.96
C GLY A 204 11.59 -9.05 4.46
N ILE A 205 11.11 -7.96 5.00
CA ILE A 205 9.85 -7.32 4.55
C ILE A 205 10.18 -5.88 4.19
N ILE A 206 9.83 -5.48 2.96
CA ILE A 206 10.18 -4.17 2.41
C ILE A 206 8.96 -3.31 2.15
N GLU A 207 9.20 -2.01 2.23
CA GLU A 207 8.23 -0.99 1.83
C GLU A 207 7.95 -1.09 0.33
N ASN A 208 6.68 -1.24 -0.03
CA ASN A 208 6.22 -1.18 -1.42
C ASN A 208 4.71 -0.93 -1.44
N TYR A 209 4.26 -0.08 -2.36
CA TYR A 209 2.86 0.33 -2.44
C TYR A 209 2.11 -0.28 -3.62
N ILE A 210 2.83 -0.60 -4.69
CA ILE A 210 2.25 -1.06 -5.96
C ILE A 210 2.76 -2.45 -6.29
N GLY A 211 1.84 -3.39 -6.43
CA GLY A 211 2.14 -4.80 -6.68
C GLY A 211 2.49 -5.60 -5.41
N ASP A 212 2.46 -6.89 -5.56
CA ASP A 212 2.82 -7.89 -4.55
C ASP A 212 4.03 -8.66 -5.12
N PHE A 213 5.22 -8.48 -4.51
CA PHE A 213 6.47 -9.05 -5.01
C PHE A 213 7.18 -9.88 -3.96
N ALA A 214 7.91 -10.88 -4.45
CA ALA A 214 8.91 -11.63 -3.70
C ALA A 214 10.24 -11.57 -4.47
N PHE A 215 11.27 -11.06 -3.83
CA PHE A 215 12.61 -10.94 -4.41
C PHE A 215 13.52 -12.02 -3.82
N MET A 216 14.33 -12.65 -4.65
CA MET A 216 15.32 -13.63 -4.22
C MET A 216 16.55 -13.59 -5.11
N THR A 217 17.68 -14.14 -4.62
CA THR A 217 18.87 -14.28 -5.45
C THR A 217 18.66 -15.38 -6.50
N PRO A 218 19.41 -15.37 -7.61
CA PRO A 218 19.37 -16.45 -8.59
C PRO A 218 19.61 -17.82 -7.95
N GLU A 219 20.56 -17.92 -7.02
CA GLU A 219 20.86 -19.16 -6.30
C GLU A 219 19.70 -19.66 -5.44
N THR A 220 18.95 -18.74 -4.84
CA THR A 220 17.75 -19.09 -4.07
C THR A 220 16.63 -19.53 -5.00
N TYR A 221 16.48 -18.88 -6.15
CA TYR A 221 15.50 -19.22 -7.18
C TYR A 221 15.75 -20.64 -7.71
N GLU A 222 16.97 -20.92 -8.19
CA GLU A 222 17.37 -22.24 -8.72
C GLU A 222 17.20 -23.35 -7.68
N ARG A 223 17.63 -23.10 -6.44
CA ARG A 223 17.48 -24.08 -5.35
C ARG A 223 16.01 -24.35 -5.03
N THR A 224 15.13 -23.36 -5.18
CA THR A 224 13.72 -23.47 -4.82
C THR A 224 12.89 -24.12 -5.92
N PHE A 225 13.07 -23.69 -7.16
CA PHE A 225 12.24 -24.10 -8.29
C PHE A 225 12.90 -25.20 -9.14
N GLY A 226 14.21 -25.41 -9.01
CA GLY A 226 14.97 -26.41 -9.78
C GLY A 226 15.22 -26.01 -11.23
N GLU A 227 14.95 -24.76 -11.57
CA GLU A 227 15.15 -24.15 -12.88
C GLU A 227 16.21 -23.06 -12.76
N GLU A 228 17.07 -22.91 -13.78
CA GLU A 228 17.99 -21.77 -13.83
C GLU A 228 17.17 -20.48 -13.90
N ALA A 229 17.58 -19.46 -13.17
CA ALA A 229 17.03 -18.13 -13.35
C ALA A 229 17.37 -17.69 -14.78
N ASP A 230 16.34 -17.57 -15.62
CA ASP A 230 16.49 -17.24 -17.04
C ASP A 230 16.90 -15.77 -17.16
N ASN A 231 18.22 -15.54 -17.36
CA ASN A 231 18.85 -14.22 -17.32
C ASN A 231 19.26 -13.75 -18.72
#